data_655aea51663108ab0fb1d162af2aa1fb
#
_entry.id   655aea51663108ab0fb1d162af2aa1fb
#
_cell.length_a   1.000
_cell.length_b   1.000
_cell.length_c   1.000
_cell.angle_alpha   90.00
_cell.angle_beta   90.00
_cell.angle_gamma   90.00
#
_symmetry.space_group_name_H-M   'P 1'
#
loop_
_entity.id
_entity.type
_entity.pdbx_description
1 polymer ?
#
loop_
_entity_poly.entity_id
_entity_poly.type
_entity_poly.pdbx_seq_one_letter_code
_entity_poly.pdbx_strand_id
1 'polypeptide(L)'
;PFIREDLSEIINECYRHAPRIVISTSGWFDNRVIKIAEKYPEIGIRISIEGLREVNDELRGRIGGFEKGYGLLLKLKEMGLKDIGFGCTVSDRNSSDMLRLYELSRSLGVEFATAATHNSFYFHKDDNILTKQDKICDDFEELVRRQLKEKNPKSWFRAYFNMGLMNYVRGNRRLLPCEAGSMNFFI
;
A
#
# COMPACT_ATOMS: atom_id res chain seq x y z
N PRO A 1 4.94 -11.16 -6.21
CA PRO A 1 4.70 -11.48 -7.63
C PRO A 1 6.01 -11.63 -8.44
N PHE A 2 7.00 -10.73 -8.27
CA PHE A 2 8.21 -10.65 -9.10
C PHE A 2 9.22 -11.81 -8.95
N ILE A 3 8.91 -12.84 -8.18
CA ILE A 3 9.66 -14.10 -8.15
C ILE A 3 9.22 -15.02 -9.30
N ARG A 4 7.97 -14.89 -9.76
CA ARG A 4 7.40 -15.71 -10.82
C ARG A 4 7.99 -15.34 -12.19
N GLU A 5 8.26 -16.35 -13.02
CA GLU A 5 8.76 -16.17 -14.37
C GLU A 5 7.63 -15.89 -15.36
N ASP A 6 6.44 -16.41 -15.11
CA ASP A 6 5.23 -16.26 -15.92
C ASP A 6 4.40 -15.01 -15.58
N LEU A 7 4.93 -14.06 -14.82
CA LEU A 7 4.20 -12.86 -14.38
C LEU A 7 3.63 -12.06 -15.57
N SER A 8 4.34 -11.99 -16.69
CA SER A 8 3.84 -11.31 -17.88
C SER A 8 2.60 -11.98 -18.49
N GLU A 9 2.53 -13.30 -18.45
CA GLU A 9 1.37 -14.05 -18.95
C GLU A 9 0.15 -13.80 -18.05
N ILE A 10 0.37 -13.83 -16.75
CA ILE A 10 -0.66 -13.49 -15.76
C ILE A 10 -1.18 -12.06 -15.98
N ILE A 11 -0.30 -11.08 -16.16
CA ILE A 11 -0.70 -9.68 -16.41
C ILE A 11 -1.52 -9.59 -17.71
N ASN A 12 -1.09 -10.24 -18.79
CA ASN A 12 -1.84 -10.27 -20.04
C ASN A 12 -3.24 -10.85 -19.86
N GLU A 13 -3.37 -11.96 -19.12
CA GLU A 13 -4.67 -12.56 -18.86
C GLU A 13 -5.54 -11.63 -17.99
N CYS A 14 -4.96 -11.02 -16.94
CA CYS A 14 -5.68 -10.07 -16.08
C CYS A 14 -6.24 -8.88 -16.87
N TYR A 15 -5.49 -8.32 -17.85
CA TYR A 15 -5.97 -7.21 -18.68
C TYR A 15 -7.15 -7.56 -19.58
N ARG A 16 -7.43 -8.84 -19.82
CA ARG A 16 -8.63 -9.28 -20.53
C ARG A 16 -9.90 -9.16 -19.69
N HIS A 17 -9.76 -9.09 -18.36
CA HIS A 17 -10.86 -9.12 -17.40
C HIS A 17 -10.96 -7.87 -16.53
N ALA A 18 -9.88 -7.11 -16.41
CA ALA A 18 -9.82 -5.93 -15.54
C ALA A 18 -9.14 -4.75 -16.26
N PRO A 19 -9.76 -3.56 -16.25
CA PRO A 19 -9.20 -2.38 -16.90
C PRO A 19 -8.00 -1.79 -16.14
N ARG A 20 -7.78 -2.18 -14.89
CA ARG A 20 -6.70 -1.71 -14.05
C ARG A 20 -6.09 -2.84 -13.24
N ILE A 21 -4.78 -2.96 -13.33
CA ILE A 21 -3.97 -3.91 -12.55
C ILE A 21 -3.05 -3.12 -11.63
N VAL A 22 -2.98 -3.52 -10.37
CA VAL A 22 -2.03 -2.96 -9.39
C VAL A 22 -1.23 -4.10 -8.79
N ILE A 23 0.09 -4.00 -8.84
CA ILE A 23 1.01 -4.97 -8.24
C ILE A 23 1.66 -4.37 -7.00
N SER A 24 1.56 -5.08 -5.88
CA SER A 24 2.29 -4.74 -4.66
C SER A 24 3.62 -5.48 -4.61
N THR A 25 4.69 -4.78 -4.21
CA THR A 25 6.04 -5.33 -4.15
C THR A 25 6.83 -4.72 -2.98
N SER A 26 7.79 -5.46 -2.45
CA SER A 26 8.79 -4.91 -1.52
C SER A 26 9.86 -4.06 -2.20
N GLY A 27 9.87 -4.01 -3.54
CA GLY A 27 10.90 -3.32 -4.31
C GLY A 27 12.23 -4.06 -4.42
N TRP A 28 12.33 -5.27 -3.89
CA TRP A 28 13.61 -5.97 -3.80
C TRP A 28 14.15 -6.45 -5.16
N PHE A 29 13.25 -6.86 -6.05
CA PHE A 29 13.59 -7.31 -7.42
C PHE A 29 13.42 -6.15 -8.42
N ASP A 30 14.08 -5.02 -8.16
CA ASP A 30 13.95 -3.78 -8.91
C ASP A 30 14.08 -3.96 -10.43
N ASN A 31 15.09 -4.69 -10.92
CA ASN A 31 15.26 -4.97 -12.34
C ASN A 31 14.06 -5.69 -12.98
N ARG A 32 13.42 -6.60 -12.24
CA ARG A 32 12.22 -7.30 -12.73
C ARG A 32 11.00 -6.37 -12.73
N VAL A 33 10.89 -5.50 -11.71
CA VAL A 33 9.83 -4.48 -11.64
C VAL A 33 9.95 -3.52 -12.81
N ILE A 34 11.16 -3.04 -13.10
CA ILE A 34 11.43 -2.12 -14.21
C ILE A 34 11.05 -2.76 -15.56
N LYS A 35 11.45 -4.00 -15.82
CA LYS A 35 11.07 -4.72 -17.05
C LYS A 35 9.56 -4.85 -17.24
N ILE A 36 8.82 -5.09 -16.14
CA ILE A 36 7.35 -5.13 -16.19
C ILE A 36 6.79 -3.73 -16.46
N ALA A 37 7.33 -2.69 -15.82
CA ALA A 37 6.91 -1.31 -16.02
C ALA A 37 7.17 -0.84 -17.48
N GLU A 38 8.30 -1.20 -18.06
CA GLU A 38 8.61 -0.93 -19.47
C GLU A 38 7.59 -1.58 -20.41
N LYS A 39 7.23 -2.84 -20.14
CA LYS A 39 6.28 -3.60 -20.96
C LYS A 39 4.83 -3.15 -20.78
N TYR A 40 4.47 -2.69 -19.57
CA TYR A 40 3.10 -2.30 -19.21
C TYR A 40 3.10 -0.91 -18.55
N PRO A 41 3.22 0.19 -19.32
CA PRO A 41 3.37 1.54 -18.78
C PRO A 41 2.17 2.04 -17.98
N GLU A 42 0.99 1.44 -18.17
CA GLU A 42 -0.24 1.79 -17.43
C GLU A 42 -0.43 0.98 -16.13
N ILE A 43 0.52 0.06 -15.82
CA ILE A 43 0.37 -0.80 -14.63
C ILE A 43 0.55 0.02 -13.35
N GLY A 44 -0.30 -0.26 -12.37
CA GLY A 44 -0.14 0.30 -11.03
C GLY A 44 0.92 -0.46 -10.23
N ILE A 45 1.82 0.27 -9.55
CA ILE A 45 2.82 -0.35 -8.67
C ILE A 45 2.77 0.31 -7.29
N ARG A 46 2.60 -0.53 -6.27
CA ARG A 46 2.68 -0.11 -4.86
C ARG A 46 3.92 -0.73 -4.21
N ILE A 47 4.83 0.14 -3.78
CA ILE A 47 5.99 -0.29 -3.02
C ILE A 47 5.57 -0.41 -1.56
N SER A 48 5.70 -1.61 -1.01
CA SER A 48 5.34 -1.86 0.39
C SER A 48 6.43 -1.30 1.30
N ILE A 49 6.12 -0.22 2.01
CA ILE A 49 7.00 0.46 2.96
C ILE A 49 6.21 0.74 4.24
N GLU A 50 6.71 0.29 5.37
CA GLU A 50 5.99 0.30 6.65
C GLU A 50 6.36 1.50 7.53
N GLY A 51 7.32 2.30 7.15
CA GLY A 51 7.81 3.48 7.88
C GLY A 51 8.99 4.12 7.17
N LEU A 52 9.58 5.14 7.76
CA LEU A 52 10.86 5.66 7.28
C LEU A 52 11.99 4.67 7.67
N ARG A 53 13.15 4.85 7.09
CA ARG A 53 14.37 4.02 7.20
C ARG A 53 14.36 2.94 8.31
N GLU A 54 14.59 3.35 9.56
CA GLU A 54 14.77 2.43 10.68
C GLU A 54 13.51 1.61 10.96
N VAL A 55 12.34 2.25 10.96
CA VAL A 55 11.05 1.59 11.21
C VAL A 55 10.74 0.58 10.11
N ASN A 56 10.96 0.95 8.85
CA ASN A 56 10.75 0.04 7.73
C ASN A 56 11.67 -1.16 7.79
N ASP A 57 12.97 -0.92 7.99
CA ASP A 57 13.99 -1.97 7.96
C ASP A 57 13.83 -2.94 9.13
N GLU A 58 13.46 -2.42 10.31
CA GLU A 58 13.13 -3.23 11.48
C GLU A 58 11.89 -4.10 11.23
N LEU A 59 10.78 -3.50 10.77
CA LEU A 59 9.52 -4.22 10.54
C LEU A 59 9.62 -5.26 9.42
N ARG A 60 10.41 -4.95 8.39
CA ARG A 60 10.67 -5.85 7.28
C ARG A 60 11.81 -6.84 7.52
N GLY A 61 12.52 -6.71 8.65
CA GLY A 61 13.65 -7.56 9.00
C GLY A 61 14.80 -7.46 8.01
N ARG A 62 14.99 -6.29 7.36
CA ARG A 62 15.98 -6.17 6.30
C ARG A 62 16.55 -4.75 6.19
N ILE A 63 17.82 -4.61 6.51
CA ILE A 63 18.56 -3.36 6.41
C ILE A 63 18.66 -2.90 4.94
N GLY A 64 18.43 -1.62 4.70
CA GLY A 64 18.44 -1.03 3.36
C GLY A 64 17.17 -1.26 2.54
N GLY A 65 16.13 -1.86 3.14
CA GLY A 65 14.84 -2.12 2.49
C GLY A 65 14.12 -0.84 2.10
N PHE A 66 14.16 0.17 2.96
CA PHE A 66 13.60 1.49 2.67
C PHE A 66 14.29 2.13 1.46
N GLU A 67 15.62 2.21 1.48
CA GLU A 67 16.39 2.87 0.41
C GLU A 67 16.13 2.20 -0.95
N LYS A 68 16.08 0.88 -0.95
CA LYS A 68 15.84 0.13 -2.17
C LYS A 68 14.42 0.35 -2.72
N GLY A 69 13.42 0.30 -1.86
CA GLY A 69 12.03 0.57 -2.26
C GLY A 69 11.82 2.02 -2.70
N TYR A 70 12.37 2.96 -1.95
CA TYR A 70 12.32 4.39 -2.28
C TYR A 70 13.04 4.70 -3.60
N GLY A 71 14.26 4.18 -3.79
CA GLY A 71 15.02 4.33 -5.03
C GLY A 71 14.29 3.76 -6.24
N LEU A 72 13.65 2.59 -6.10
CA LEU A 72 12.80 2.03 -7.15
C LEU A 72 11.61 2.95 -7.48
N LEU A 73 10.93 3.51 -6.47
CA LEU A 73 9.81 4.44 -6.71
C LEU A 73 10.26 5.65 -7.53
N LEU A 74 11.40 6.26 -7.18
CA LEU A 74 11.94 7.39 -7.92
C LEU A 74 12.22 7.02 -9.38
N LYS A 75 12.81 5.85 -9.61
CA LYS A 75 13.09 5.36 -10.97
C LYS A 75 11.81 5.12 -11.78
N LEU A 76 10.79 4.51 -11.20
CA LEU A 76 9.48 4.34 -11.85
C LEU A 76 8.82 5.68 -12.18
N LYS A 77 9.00 6.68 -11.33
CA LYS A 77 8.52 8.05 -11.58
C LYS A 77 9.28 8.70 -12.74
N GLU A 78 10.61 8.57 -12.80
CA GLU A 78 11.44 9.06 -13.91
C GLU A 78 11.07 8.40 -15.23
N MET A 79 10.67 7.12 -15.22
CA MET A 79 10.14 6.40 -16.39
C MET A 79 8.76 6.89 -16.84
N GLY A 80 8.12 7.78 -16.06
CA GLY A 80 6.84 8.38 -16.41
C GLY A 80 5.60 7.58 -15.98
N LEU A 81 5.73 6.54 -15.17
CA LEU A 81 4.58 5.80 -14.64
C LEU A 81 3.73 6.70 -13.75
N LYS A 82 2.42 6.69 -13.97
CA LYS A 82 1.46 7.55 -13.28
C LYS A 82 0.82 6.90 -12.05
N ASP A 83 0.58 5.59 -12.08
CA ASP A 83 -0.09 4.86 -11.00
C ASP A 83 0.91 4.16 -10.07
N ILE A 84 1.79 4.95 -9.46
CA ILE A 84 2.81 4.47 -8.52
C ILE A 84 2.63 5.07 -7.13
N GLY A 85 3.12 4.39 -6.11
CA GLY A 85 3.09 4.92 -4.74
C GLY A 85 3.50 3.93 -3.68
N PHE A 86 3.31 4.33 -2.43
CA PHE A 86 3.57 3.50 -1.27
C PHE A 86 2.33 2.75 -0.81
N GLY A 87 2.53 1.54 -0.29
CA GLY A 87 1.57 0.79 0.49
C GLY A 87 2.11 0.57 1.90
N CYS A 88 1.36 0.97 2.92
CA CYS A 88 1.74 0.86 4.32
C CYS A 88 0.72 0.02 5.09
N THR A 89 1.18 -1.02 5.76
CA THR A 89 0.37 -1.81 6.70
C THR A 89 0.58 -1.29 8.11
N VAL A 90 -0.45 -0.66 8.66
CA VAL A 90 -0.39 0.04 9.95
C VAL A 90 -0.58 -0.93 11.11
N SER A 91 0.27 -0.81 12.11
CA SER A 91 0.32 -1.59 13.34
C SER A 91 0.66 -0.70 14.55
N ASP A 92 0.75 -1.28 15.74
CA ASP A 92 1.20 -0.62 16.97
C ASP A 92 2.60 0.01 16.87
N ARG A 93 3.41 -0.47 15.91
CA ARG A 93 4.83 -0.13 15.80
C ARG A 93 5.13 1.01 14.82
N ASN A 94 4.19 1.33 13.92
CA ASN A 94 4.44 2.27 12.83
C ASN A 94 3.31 3.28 12.55
N SER A 95 2.28 3.34 13.38
CA SER A 95 1.15 4.25 13.13
C SER A 95 1.57 5.71 12.99
N SER A 96 2.50 6.18 13.81
CA SER A 96 3.05 7.55 13.70
C SER A 96 3.89 7.76 12.44
N ASP A 97 4.61 6.74 11.99
CA ASP A 97 5.39 6.81 10.74
C ASP A 97 4.51 6.81 9.49
N MET A 98 3.30 6.27 9.57
CA MET A 98 2.30 6.38 8.51
C MET A 98 2.08 7.83 8.06
N LEU A 99 1.97 8.77 9.01
CA LEU A 99 1.80 10.19 8.70
C LEU A 99 3.03 10.78 7.98
N ARG A 100 4.23 10.39 8.38
CA ARG A 100 5.49 10.80 7.73
C ARG A 100 5.60 10.24 6.31
N LEU A 101 5.20 8.99 6.09
CA LEU A 101 5.13 8.39 4.75
C LEU A 101 4.09 9.09 3.86
N TYR A 102 2.95 9.47 4.42
CA TYR A 102 1.95 10.26 3.71
C TYR A 102 2.54 11.59 3.24
N GLU A 103 3.22 12.34 4.11
CA GLU A 103 3.87 13.60 3.73
C GLU A 103 4.94 13.37 2.63
N LEU A 104 5.73 12.31 2.75
CA LEU A 104 6.69 11.94 1.71
C LEU A 104 6.01 11.64 0.38
N SER A 105 4.91 10.87 0.40
CA SER A 105 4.14 10.57 -0.82
C SER A 105 3.58 11.83 -1.47
N ARG A 106 3.12 12.79 -0.65
CA ARG A 106 2.61 14.09 -1.11
C ARG A 106 3.70 14.92 -1.78
N SER A 107 4.88 15.02 -1.15
CA SER A 107 6.01 15.76 -1.71
C SER A 107 6.49 15.20 -3.04
N LEU A 108 6.35 13.89 -3.23
CA LEU A 108 6.69 13.20 -4.48
C LEU A 108 5.56 13.22 -5.51
N GLY A 109 4.34 13.58 -5.13
CA GLY A 109 3.18 13.52 -6.02
C GLY A 109 2.79 12.09 -6.41
N VAL A 110 2.94 11.13 -5.50
CA VAL A 110 2.62 9.71 -5.72
C VAL A 110 1.50 9.25 -4.80
N GLU A 111 0.94 8.07 -5.08
CA GLU A 111 -0.13 7.49 -4.29
C GLU A 111 0.33 7.01 -2.91
N PHE A 112 -0.58 7.08 -1.95
CA PHE A 112 -0.41 6.47 -0.64
C PHE A 112 -1.61 5.58 -0.30
N ALA A 113 -1.35 4.31 -0.11
CA ALA A 113 -2.35 3.32 0.27
C ALA A 113 -2.04 2.76 1.66
N THR A 114 -3.07 2.54 2.44
CA THR A 114 -2.98 2.02 3.80
C THR A 114 -3.76 0.72 3.94
N ALA A 115 -3.31 -0.12 4.83
CA ALA A 115 -4.03 -1.26 5.37
C ALA A 115 -3.83 -1.30 6.89
N ALA A 116 -4.70 -1.92 7.64
CA ALA A 116 -4.45 -2.23 9.04
C ALA A 116 -3.95 -3.68 9.16
N THR A 117 -3.02 -3.90 10.07
CA THR A 117 -2.57 -5.26 10.40
C THR A 117 -3.77 -6.11 10.81
N HIS A 118 -3.86 -7.32 10.27
CA HIS A 118 -4.93 -8.25 10.52
C HIS A 118 -4.43 -9.69 10.59
N ASN A 119 -5.17 -10.53 11.26
CA ASN A 119 -4.97 -11.98 11.24
C ASN A 119 -5.49 -12.58 9.94
N SER A 120 -4.88 -13.66 9.48
CA SER A 120 -5.26 -14.33 8.25
C SER A 120 -5.24 -15.84 8.43
N PHE A 121 -6.41 -16.44 8.33
CA PHE A 121 -6.54 -17.89 8.35
C PHE A 121 -5.72 -18.59 7.26
N TYR A 122 -5.70 -18.02 6.06
CA TYR A 122 -4.98 -18.59 4.91
C TYR A 122 -3.45 -18.60 5.08
N PHE A 123 -2.91 -17.67 5.87
CA PHE A 123 -1.47 -17.58 6.14
C PHE A 123 -1.12 -18.11 7.53
N HIS A 124 -2.05 -18.78 8.23
CA HIS A 124 -1.87 -19.27 9.60
C HIS A 124 -1.31 -18.18 10.53
N LYS A 125 -1.78 -16.95 10.36
CA LYS A 125 -1.35 -15.77 11.10
C LYS A 125 -2.47 -15.36 12.06
N ASP A 126 -2.26 -15.55 13.35
CA ASP A 126 -3.22 -15.30 14.43
C ASP A 126 -2.68 -14.43 15.57
N ASP A 127 -1.40 -14.06 15.49
CA ASP A 127 -0.65 -13.31 16.50
C ASP A 127 -0.55 -11.80 16.22
N ASN A 128 -1.24 -11.29 15.20
CA ASN A 128 -1.32 -9.87 14.91
C ASN A 128 -2.33 -9.19 15.85
N ILE A 129 -1.87 -8.83 17.04
CA ILE A 129 -2.69 -8.16 18.05
C ILE A 129 -2.40 -6.66 18.02
N LEU A 130 -3.46 -5.85 17.92
CA LEU A 130 -3.38 -4.41 18.05
C LEU A 130 -3.68 -4.03 19.51
N THR A 131 -2.67 -3.61 20.25
CA THR A 131 -2.77 -3.25 21.67
C THR A 131 -2.91 -1.74 21.88
N LYS A 132 -2.45 -0.92 20.92
CA LYS A 132 -2.50 0.55 20.99
C LYS A 132 -3.59 1.12 20.06
N GLN A 133 -4.79 0.56 20.13
CA GLN A 133 -5.90 0.89 19.23
C GLN A 133 -6.22 2.39 19.23
N ASP A 134 -6.26 3.05 20.39
CA ASP A 134 -6.57 4.48 20.49
C ASP A 134 -5.53 5.32 19.73
N LYS A 135 -4.23 5.06 19.97
CA LYS A 135 -3.16 5.75 19.25
C LYS A 135 -3.23 5.55 17.74
N ILE A 136 -3.47 4.32 17.28
CA ILE A 136 -3.62 4.03 15.86
C ILE A 136 -4.80 4.80 15.29
N CYS A 137 -5.91 4.86 16.00
CA CYS A 137 -7.10 5.61 15.59
C CYS A 137 -6.82 7.11 15.54
N ASP A 138 -6.11 7.68 16.51
CA ASP A 138 -5.72 9.09 16.50
C ASP A 138 -4.83 9.44 15.29
N ASP A 139 -3.86 8.58 14.98
CA ASP A 139 -2.98 8.76 13.83
C ASP A 139 -3.78 8.64 12.49
N PHE A 140 -4.74 7.70 12.38
CA PHE A 140 -5.65 7.62 11.24
C PHE A 140 -6.58 8.84 11.14
N GLU A 141 -7.09 9.34 12.27
CA GLU A 141 -7.94 10.54 12.29
C GLU A 141 -7.18 11.76 11.77
N GLU A 142 -5.92 11.91 12.16
CA GLU A 142 -5.05 12.96 11.61
C GLU A 142 -4.83 12.78 10.11
N LEU A 143 -4.59 11.55 9.63
CA LEU A 143 -4.47 11.26 8.20
C LEU A 143 -5.75 11.63 7.44
N VAL A 144 -6.91 11.21 7.94
CA VAL A 144 -8.23 11.54 7.37
C VAL A 144 -8.42 13.05 7.29
N ARG A 145 -8.11 13.79 8.37
CA ARG A 145 -8.22 15.26 8.40
C ARG A 145 -7.33 15.93 7.35
N ARG A 146 -6.10 15.45 7.15
CA ARG A 146 -5.20 15.95 6.09
C ARG A 146 -5.76 15.67 4.71
N GLN A 147 -6.24 14.46 4.46
CA GLN A 147 -6.80 14.06 3.17
C GLN A 147 -8.07 14.84 2.82
N LEU A 148 -8.94 15.12 3.80
CA LEU A 148 -10.18 15.90 3.58
C LEU A 148 -9.90 17.38 3.27
N LYS A 149 -8.77 17.94 3.72
CA LYS A 149 -8.34 19.29 3.37
C LYS A 149 -7.89 19.43 1.91
N GLU A 150 -7.58 18.32 1.26
CA GLU A 150 -7.20 18.34 -0.15
C GLU A 150 -8.41 18.56 -1.04
N LYS A 151 -8.28 19.44 -2.02
CA LYS A 151 -9.34 19.67 -3.06
C LYS A 151 -9.25 18.58 -4.15
N ASN A 152 -9.30 17.31 -3.74
CA ASN A 152 -9.13 16.18 -4.64
C ASN A 152 -10.10 15.03 -4.27
N PRO A 153 -11.06 14.67 -5.15
CA PRO A 153 -12.01 13.60 -4.88
C PRO A 153 -11.35 12.25 -4.52
N LYS A 154 -10.18 11.96 -5.10
CA LYS A 154 -9.45 10.73 -4.79
C LYS A 154 -8.93 10.71 -3.34
N SER A 155 -8.47 11.84 -2.83
CA SER A 155 -8.07 11.99 -1.42
C SER A 155 -9.26 11.84 -0.48
N TRP A 156 -10.44 12.36 -0.84
CA TRP A 156 -11.67 12.18 -0.06
C TRP A 156 -12.10 10.71 -0.02
N PHE A 157 -12.00 10.01 -1.15
CA PHE A 157 -12.26 8.57 -1.18
C PHE A 157 -11.26 7.80 -0.29
N ARG A 158 -9.98 8.19 -0.30
CA ARG A 158 -8.97 7.61 0.60
C ARG A 158 -9.27 7.90 2.07
N ALA A 159 -9.73 9.12 2.39
CA ALA A 159 -10.16 9.48 3.74
C ALA A 159 -11.30 8.57 4.21
N TYR A 160 -12.33 8.38 3.38
CA TYR A 160 -13.43 7.46 3.68
C TYR A 160 -12.94 6.02 3.90
N PHE A 161 -12.03 5.53 3.08
CA PHE A 161 -11.42 4.21 3.27
C PHE A 161 -10.68 4.10 4.60
N ASN A 162 -9.91 5.13 4.97
CA ASN A 162 -9.19 5.18 6.25
C ASN A 162 -10.13 5.26 7.46
N MET A 163 -11.29 5.90 7.35
CA MET A 163 -12.34 5.81 8.37
C MET A 163 -12.83 4.38 8.56
N GLY A 164 -12.93 3.62 7.48
CA GLY A 164 -13.23 2.18 7.52
C GLY A 164 -12.16 1.36 8.25
N LEU A 165 -10.88 1.70 8.06
CA LEU A 165 -9.78 1.06 8.80
C LEU A 165 -9.80 1.40 10.29
N MET A 166 -10.08 2.65 10.66
CA MET A 166 -10.29 3.04 12.08
C MET A 166 -11.42 2.22 12.72
N ASN A 167 -12.52 2.08 11.99
CA ASN A 167 -13.66 1.28 12.45
C ASN A 167 -13.29 -0.19 12.66
N TYR A 168 -12.46 -0.74 11.75
CA TYR A 168 -11.91 -2.08 11.87
C TYR A 168 -10.98 -2.22 13.09
N VAL A 169 -10.05 -1.28 13.30
CA VAL A 169 -9.13 -1.27 14.46
C VAL A 169 -9.90 -1.28 15.77
N ARG A 170 -11.03 -0.59 15.84
CA ARG A 170 -11.95 -0.58 17.01
C ARG A 170 -12.79 -1.85 17.14
N GLY A 171 -12.62 -2.84 16.28
CA GLY A 171 -13.40 -4.09 16.30
C GLY A 171 -14.84 -3.97 15.81
N ASN A 172 -15.18 -2.87 15.16
CA ASN A 172 -16.53 -2.64 14.63
C ASN A 172 -16.75 -3.32 13.26
N ARG A 173 -18.00 -3.40 12.82
CA ARG A 173 -18.34 -3.92 11.49
C ARG A 173 -17.81 -3.01 10.38
N ARG A 174 -17.57 -3.59 9.21
CA ARG A 174 -17.19 -2.83 8.00
C ARG A 174 -18.28 -1.81 7.65
N LEU A 175 -17.87 -0.64 7.16
CA LEU A 175 -18.78 0.41 6.70
C LEU A 175 -19.48 0.04 5.39
N LEU A 176 -18.81 -0.72 4.54
CA LEU A 176 -19.34 -1.23 3.27
C LEU A 176 -19.22 -2.75 3.20
N PRO A 177 -20.07 -3.41 2.42
CA PRO A 177 -19.92 -4.83 2.14
C PRO A 177 -18.59 -5.12 1.42
N CYS A 178 -18.14 -6.37 1.52
CA CYS A 178 -16.95 -6.81 0.82
C CYS A 178 -17.31 -7.25 -0.60
N GLU A 179 -16.74 -6.58 -1.58
CA GLU A 179 -16.95 -6.86 -3.00
C GLU A 179 -15.84 -7.75 -3.61
N ALA A 180 -14.99 -8.35 -2.75
CA ALA A 180 -13.97 -9.29 -3.22
C ALA A 180 -14.62 -10.53 -3.84
N GLY A 181 -14.17 -10.88 -5.05
CA GLY A 181 -14.72 -11.98 -5.83
C GLY A 181 -15.87 -11.59 -6.75
N SER A 182 -16.47 -10.38 -6.60
CA SER A 182 -17.51 -9.87 -7.50
C SER A 182 -17.03 -8.67 -8.32
N MET A 183 -16.52 -7.65 -7.67
CA MET A 183 -16.06 -6.41 -8.31
C MET A 183 -14.53 -6.32 -8.40
N ASN A 184 -13.82 -7.08 -7.59
CA ASN A 184 -12.36 -7.19 -7.61
C ASN A 184 -11.93 -8.60 -7.18
N PHE A 185 -10.70 -8.97 -7.55
CA PHE A 185 -10.08 -10.23 -7.13
C PHE A 185 -8.58 -10.05 -6.93
N PHE A 186 -8.00 -10.97 -6.16
CA PHE A 186 -6.57 -11.05 -5.90
C PHE A 186 -6.01 -12.35 -6.49
N ILE A 187 -4.81 -12.28 -7.04
CA ILE A 187 -4.06 -13.42 -7.58
C ILE A 187 -2.74 -13.54 -6.81
#